data_6e2e4cb0e0f2297ab77e3c88f11f70c0
#
_entry.id   6e2e4cb0e0f2297ab77e3c88f11f70c0
#
_cell.length_a   1.000
_cell.length_b   1.000
_cell.length_c   1.000
_cell.angle_alpha   90.00
_cell.angle_beta   90.00
_cell.angle_gamma   90.00
#
_symmetry.space_group_name_H-M   'P 1'
#
loop_
_entity.id
_entity.type
_entity.pdbx_description
1 polymer ?
#
loop_
_entity_poly.entity_id
_entity_poly.type
_entity_poly.pdbx_seq_one_letter_code
_entity_poly.pdbx_strand_id
1 'polypeptide(L)'
;VSKISSLISCRKYILKNKAGSIVAPSQITDQWLKDYKEARTQNIKLLYVGRIRKEKGIYSLLEIIKDSNINFSLSIIGAEKNSTNLIVQDNVYTHEVENNQKNLIKYYDDHNIFVLPSYTEGHPMVLLEALARQRPVIIFKEIEHVIGDKKGIFVAERNSDSFFKIIKHIQENYNGIQQEMKKNKLPTKDEFLKRF
;
A
#
# COMPACT_ATOMS: atom_id res chain seq x y z
N VAL A 1 11.56 -35.34 -26.13
CA VAL A 1 12.12 -34.28 -25.31
C VAL A 1 11.00 -33.81 -24.40
N SER A 2 10.97 -34.28 -23.12
CA SER A 2 10.01 -33.84 -22.15
C SER A 2 10.35 -32.40 -21.76
N LYS A 3 9.47 -31.43 -22.08
CA LYS A 3 9.56 -30.10 -21.53
C LYS A 3 9.26 -30.19 -20.02
N ILE A 4 10.27 -30.08 -19.19
CA ILE A 4 10.12 -29.95 -17.75
C ILE A 4 9.63 -28.52 -17.51
N SER A 5 8.32 -28.37 -17.28
CA SER A 5 7.76 -27.10 -16.86
C SER A 5 7.89 -27.00 -15.33
N SER A 6 8.59 -25.99 -14.84
CA SER A 6 8.65 -25.69 -13.41
C SER A 6 7.42 -24.87 -13.00
N LEU A 7 6.78 -25.25 -11.88
CA LEU A 7 5.71 -24.47 -11.29
C LEU A 7 6.29 -23.26 -10.54
N ILE A 8 5.72 -22.09 -10.78
CA ILE A 8 6.10 -20.84 -10.13
C ILE A 8 4.87 -20.23 -9.49
N SER A 9 4.96 -19.80 -8.24
CA SER A 9 3.88 -19.12 -7.53
C SER A 9 4.42 -18.06 -6.59
N CYS A 10 3.64 -17.00 -6.36
CA CYS A 10 3.92 -16.03 -5.30
C CYS A 10 3.42 -16.48 -3.91
N ARG A 11 2.74 -17.63 -3.82
CA ARG A 11 2.18 -18.16 -2.56
C ARG A 11 2.35 -19.69 -2.48
N LYS A 12 2.87 -20.14 -1.33
CA LYS A 12 3.13 -21.56 -1.09
C LYS A 12 1.89 -22.44 -1.22
N TYR A 13 0.73 -22.00 -0.71
CA TYR A 13 -0.50 -22.80 -0.73
C TYR A 13 -1.04 -23.05 -2.14
N ILE A 14 -0.71 -22.21 -3.14
CA ILE A 14 -1.13 -22.42 -4.54
C ILE A 14 -0.42 -23.63 -5.14
N LEU A 15 0.79 -23.95 -4.69
CA LEU A 15 1.55 -25.11 -5.18
C LEU A 15 0.93 -26.44 -4.74
N LYS A 16 0.02 -26.47 -3.74
CA LYS A 16 -0.67 -27.69 -3.28
C LYS A 16 0.26 -28.90 -3.12
N ASN A 17 1.39 -28.74 -2.45
CA ASN A 17 2.43 -29.75 -2.25
C ASN A 17 3.17 -30.21 -3.53
N LYS A 18 2.98 -29.56 -4.68
CA LYS A 18 3.77 -29.80 -5.88
C LYS A 18 5.13 -29.10 -5.75
N ALA A 19 6.16 -29.72 -6.33
CA ALA A 19 7.46 -29.09 -6.45
C ALA A 19 7.35 -27.82 -7.30
N GLY A 20 7.87 -26.71 -6.80
CA GLY A 20 7.82 -25.43 -7.50
C GLY A 20 8.59 -24.35 -6.74
N SER A 21 8.81 -23.23 -7.41
CA SER A 21 9.53 -22.09 -6.85
C SER A 21 8.55 -21.03 -6.33
N ILE A 22 8.81 -20.54 -5.13
CA ILE A 22 8.15 -19.35 -4.61
C ILE A 22 8.94 -18.13 -5.06
N VAL A 23 8.28 -17.23 -5.75
CA VAL A 23 8.86 -15.96 -6.19
C VAL A 23 8.03 -14.80 -5.63
N ALA A 24 8.69 -13.71 -5.29
CA ALA A 24 8.05 -12.48 -4.86
C ALA A 24 8.14 -11.46 -6.00
N PRO A 25 7.08 -11.31 -6.82
CA PRO A 25 7.08 -10.28 -7.85
C PRO A 25 7.35 -8.92 -7.23
N SER A 26 8.17 -8.11 -7.89
CA SER A 26 8.42 -6.75 -7.42
C SER A 26 8.65 -5.79 -8.58
N GLN A 27 8.20 -4.55 -8.41
CA GLN A 27 8.51 -3.42 -9.27
C GLN A 27 9.43 -2.41 -8.56
N ILE A 28 9.89 -2.76 -7.36
CA ILE A 28 10.78 -1.89 -6.59
C ILE A 28 12.15 -1.85 -7.26
N THR A 29 12.50 -0.71 -7.80
CA THR A 29 13.81 -0.38 -8.36
C THR A 29 14.62 0.42 -7.35
N ASP A 30 15.91 0.65 -7.66
CA ASP A 30 16.78 1.51 -6.85
C ASP A 30 16.20 2.90 -6.58
N GLN A 31 15.42 3.45 -7.51
CA GLN A 31 14.78 4.77 -7.32
C GLN A 31 13.78 4.79 -6.16
N TRP A 32 13.11 3.66 -5.90
CA TRP A 32 12.21 3.53 -4.74
C TRP A 32 12.96 3.49 -3.42
N LEU A 33 14.23 3.07 -3.42
CA LEU A 33 15.02 2.81 -2.22
C LEU A 33 16.04 3.91 -1.90
N LYS A 34 16.09 4.99 -2.72
CA LYS A 34 17.03 6.12 -2.56
C LYS A 34 16.28 7.41 -2.28
N ASP A 35 16.99 8.40 -1.80
CA ASP A 35 16.52 9.79 -1.65
C ASP A 35 15.21 9.89 -0.87
N TYR A 36 15.18 9.27 0.31
CA TYR A 36 14.01 9.31 1.18
C TYR A 36 13.69 10.73 1.62
N LYS A 37 12.46 11.15 1.39
CA LYS A 37 11.94 12.39 1.94
C LYS A 37 11.31 12.09 3.31
N GLU A 38 11.78 12.79 4.33
CA GLU A 38 11.15 12.70 5.65
C GLU A 38 9.68 13.12 5.59
N ALA A 39 8.82 12.33 6.22
CA ALA A 39 7.41 12.65 6.27
C ALA A 39 7.15 13.81 7.24
N ARG A 40 6.36 14.78 6.80
CA ARG A 40 5.85 15.83 7.69
C ARG A 40 4.63 15.28 8.43
N THR A 41 4.75 15.12 9.75
CA THR A 41 3.70 14.50 10.59
C THR A 41 2.74 15.50 11.22
N GLN A 42 2.94 16.79 11.01
CA GLN A 42 2.09 17.87 11.55
C GLN A 42 0.62 17.77 11.09
N ASN A 43 0.41 17.34 9.84
CA ASN A 43 -0.92 17.11 9.27
C ASN A 43 -1.02 15.67 8.78
N ILE A 44 -2.16 15.02 9.00
CA ILE A 44 -2.42 13.69 8.49
C ILE A 44 -2.70 13.78 6.99
N LYS A 45 -1.83 13.14 6.19
CA LYS A 45 -1.98 13.05 4.74
C LYS A 45 -2.03 11.58 4.33
N LEU A 46 -3.23 11.10 4.06
CA LEU A 46 -3.49 9.74 3.63
C LEU A 46 -3.31 9.62 2.12
N LEU A 47 -2.70 8.53 1.68
CA LEU A 47 -2.54 8.18 0.27
C LEU A 47 -3.20 6.83 -0.01
N TYR A 48 -3.99 6.78 -1.08
CA TYR A 48 -4.42 5.55 -1.75
C TYR A 48 -3.92 5.56 -3.19
N VAL A 49 -3.37 4.42 -3.64
CA VAL A 49 -2.96 4.22 -5.04
C VAL A 49 -3.61 2.95 -5.55
N GLY A 50 -4.43 3.06 -6.58
CA GLY A 50 -5.13 1.93 -7.16
C GLY A 50 -6.43 2.32 -7.88
N ARG A 51 -7.01 1.38 -8.61
CA ARG A 51 -8.27 1.59 -9.32
C ARG A 51 -9.43 1.86 -8.35
N ILE A 52 -10.32 2.77 -8.73
CA ILE A 52 -11.55 3.05 -7.97
C ILE A 52 -12.59 1.97 -8.31
N ARG A 53 -12.57 0.87 -7.54
CA ARG A 53 -13.48 -0.27 -7.69
C ARG A 53 -13.96 -0.78 -6.35
N LYS A 54 -15.12 -1.45 -6.33
CA LYS A 54 -15.73 -1.98 -5.09
C LYS A 54 -14.79 -2.93 -4.35
N GLU A 55 -14.15 -3.86 -5.07
CA GLU A 55 -13.23 -4.85 -4.48
C GLU A 55 -11.96 -4.21 -3.91
N LYS A 56 -11.62 -2.99 -4.32
CA LYS A 56 -10.52 -2.19 -3.76
C LYS A 56 -10.93 -1.42 -2.50
N GLY A 57 -12.19 -1.48 -2.10
CA GLY A 57 -12.69 -0.98 -0.82
C GLY A 57 -12.70 0.53 -0.66
N ILE A 58 -12.47 1.29 -1.74
CA ILE A 58 -12.35 2.76 -1.66
C ILE A 58 -13.66 3.39 -1.17
N TYR A 59 -14.81 2.91 -1.62
CA TYR A 59 -16.11 3.43 -1.17
C TYR A 59 -16.34 3.19 0.31
N SER A 60 -15.95 2.02 0.83
CA SER A 60 -16.00 1.73 2.26
C SER A 60 -15.05 2.62 3.08
N LEU A 61 -13.86 2.93 2.55
CA LEU A 61 -12.96 3.88 3.19
C LEU A 61 -13.60 5.26 3.29
N LEU A 62 -14.24 5.73 2.22
CA LEU A 62 -14.93 7.04 2.20
C LEU A 62 -16.06 7.11 3.25
N GLU A 63 -16.82 6.04 3.42
CA GLU A 63 -17.85 5.98 4.48
C GLU A 63 -17.21 5.99 5.88
N ILE A 64 -16.10 5.29 6.09
CA ILE A 64 -15.37 5.26 7.38
C ILE A 64 -14.87 6.65 7.78
N ILE A 65 -14.42 7.45 6.81
CA ILE A 65 -13.80 8.76 7.08
C ILE A 65 -14.78 9.93 7.02
N LYS A 66 -16.02 9.71 6.55
CA LYS A 66 -17.00 10.76 6.23
C LYS A 66 -17.32 11.69 7.40
N ASP A 67 -17.57 11.12 8.58
CA ASP A 67 -18.02 11.86 9.76
C ASP A 67 -16.87 12.09 10.77
N SER A 68 -15.63 12.13 10.28
CA SER A 68 -14.47 12.30 11.14
C SER A 68 -14.32 13.74 11.64
N ASN A 69 -14.09 13.88 12.93
CA ASN A 69 -13.70 15.14 13.55
C ASN A 69 -12.17 15.39 13.52
N ILE A 70 -11.40 14.48 12.92
CA ILE A 70 -9.94 14.57 12.81
C ILE A 70 -9.60 15.32 11.53
N ASN A 71 -8.70 16.29 11.60
CA ASN A 71 -8.21 16.99 10.42
C ASN A 71 -7.22 16.13 9.66
N PHE A 72 -7.57 15.71 8.45
CA PHE A 72 -6.74 14.95 7.53
C PHE A 72 -7.03 15.31 6.08
N SER A 73 -6.19 14.90 5.17
CA SER A 73 -6.49 14.86 3.73
C SER A 73 -6.25 13.45 3.17
N LEU A 74 -7.03 13.06 2.16
CA LEU A 74 -6.86 11.80 1.43
C LEU A 74 -6.64 12.11 -0.05
N SER A 75 -5.53 11.65 -0.61
CA SER A 75 -5.29 11.64 -2.05
C SER A 75 -5.53 10.25 -2.61
N ILE A 76 -6.35 10.17 -3.65
CA ILE A 76 -6.69 8.94 -4.38
C ILE A 76 -6.05 9.03 -5.76
N ILE A 77 -5.06 8.18 -6.05
CA ILE A 77 -4.38 8.10 -7.34
C ILE A 77 -4.87 6.87 -8.07
N GLY A 78 -5.41 7.03 -9.27
CA GLY A 78 -5.85 5.92 -10.11
C GLY A 78 -7.31 6.01 -10.54
N ALA A 79 -7.89 7.22 -10.55
CA ALA A 79 -9.16 7.48 -11.18
C ALA A 79 -9.07 7.30 -12.71
N GLU A 80 -10.07 6.67 -13.28
CA GLU A 80 -10.21 6.64 -14.74
C GLU A 80 -10.60 8.04 -15.25
N LYS A 81 -10.21 8.38 -16.47
CA LYS A 81 -10.61 9.64 -17.11
C LYS A 81 -12.14 9.78 -17.02
N ASN A 82 -12.60 10.94 -16.59
CA ASN A 82 -14.02 11.28 -16.34
C ASN A 82 -14.65 10.69 -15.06
N SER A 83 -13.93 9.98 -14.20
CA SER A 83 -14.45 9.49 -12.92
C SER A 83 -14.00 10.31 -11.71
N THR A 84 -13.19 11.34 -11.90
CA THR A 84 -12.64 12.20 -10.83
C THR A 84 -13.70 12.96 -10.05
N ASN A 85 -14.86 13.24 -10.66
CA ASN A 85 -15.96 14.00 -10.06
C ASN A 85 -16.94 13.14 -9.23
N LEU A 86 -16.70 11.84 -9.09
CA LEU A 86 -17.62 10.93 -8.39
C LEU A 86 -17.46 10.96 -6.86
N ILE A 87 -16.39 11.58 -6.37
CA ILE A 87 -16.09 11.67 -4.94
C ILE A 87 -16.07 13.13 -4.54
N VAL A 88 -17.12 13.55 -3.85
CA VAL A 88 -17.27 14.93 -3.35
C VAL A 88 -17.17 14.90 -1.83
N GLN A 89 -15.98 15.14 -1.30
CA GLN A 89 -15.70 15.43 0.11
C GLN A 89 -14.57 16.44 0.16
N ASP A 90 -14.68 17.45 1.00
CA ASP A 90 -13.78 18.61 1.04
C ASP A 90 -12.30 18.27 1.27
N ASN A 91 -12.04 17.16 1.94
CA ASN A 91 -10.69 16.70 2.28
C ASN A 91 -10.20 15.53 1.41
N VAL A 92 -10.92 15.18 0.33
CA VAL A 92 -10.58 14.06 -0.58
C VAL A 92 -10.24 14.61 -1.97
N TYR A 93 -9.02 14.32 -2.42
CA TYR A 93 -8.48 14.75 -3.71
C TYR A 93 -8.29 13.54 -4.62
N THR A 94 -8.90 13.57 -5.78
CA THR A 94 -8.83 12.47 -6.74
C THR A 94 -7.95 12.86 -7.93
N HIS A 95 -7.02 11.98 -8.29
CA HIS A 95 -6.09 12.14 -9.39
C HIS A 95 -6.21 10.98 -10.38
N GLU A 96 -5.95 11.24 -11.65
CA GLU A 96 -5.87 10.20 -12.67
C GLU A 96 -4.78 9.18 -12.39
N VAL A 97 -4.75 8.09 -13.15
CA VAL A 97 -3.69 7.07 -13.09
C VAL A 97 -2.34 7.71 -13.39
N GLU A 98 -1.39 7.53 -12.48
CA GLU A 98 0.00 7.99 -12.67
C GLU A 98 0.88 6.80 -13.09
N ASN A 99 1.43 6.88 -14.29
CA ASN A 99 2.30 5.84 -14.85
C ASN A 99 3.80 6.22 -14.77
N ASN A 100 4.11 7.47 -14.49
CA ASN A 100 5.48 7.90 -14.32
C ASN A 100 5.96 7.57 -12.90
N GLN A 101 6.97 6.69 -12.80
CA GLN A 101 7.50 6.24 -11.52
C GLN A 101 7.99 7.39 -10.62
N LYS A 102 8.64 8.42 -11.19
CA LYS A 102 9.15 9.56 -10.40
C LYS A 102 8.00 10.36 -9.78
N ASN A 103 6.93 10.58 -10.54
CA ASN A 103 5.74 11.26 -10.03
C ASN A 103 5.04 10.42 -8.98
N LEU A 104 4.95 9.10 -9.19
CA LEU A 104 4.35 8.19 -8.22
C LEU A 104 5.14 8.20 -6.90
N ILE A 105 6.47 8.12 -6.94
CA ILE A 105 7.33 8.26 -5.76
C ILE A 105 7.06 9.58 -5.02
N LYS A 106 6.88 10.68 -5.76
CA LYS A 106 6.55 11.98 -5.17
C LYS A 106 5.24 11.96 -4.41
N TYR A 107 4.20 11.27 -4.91
CA TYR A 107 2.95 11.10 -4.16
C TYR A 107 3.19 10.39 -2.82
N TYR A 108 3.94 9.29 -2.80
CA TYR A 108 4.29 8.63 -1.53
C TYR A 108 5.08 9.54 -0.60
N ASP A 109 6.01 10.33 -1.14
CA ASP A 109 6.86 11.23 -0.35
C ASP A 109 6.12 12.44 0.22
N ASP A 110 5.09 12.93 -0.46
CA ASP A 110 4.28 14.07 -0.02
C ASP A 110 3.18 13.69 0.99
N HIS A 111 2.96 12.37 1.22
CA HIS A 111 2.01 11.81 2.17
C HIS A 111 2.75 11.09 3.31
N ASN A 112 2.05 10.89 4.43
CA ASN A 112 2.65 10.27 5.61
C ASN A 112 2.07 8.91 6.00
N ILE A 113 0.88 8.56 5.53
CA ILE A 113 0.26 7.25 5.78
C ILE A 113 -0.32 6.73 4.47
N PHE A 114 -0.03 5.49 4.12
CA PHE A 114 -0.64 4.79 3.00
C PHE A 114 -1.82 3.93 3.49
N VAL A 115 -2.93 3.94 2.76
CA VAL A 115 -4.12 3.13 3.11
C VAL A 115 -4.42 2.16 1.96
N LEU A 116 -4.55 0.88 2.29
CA LEU A 116 -4.95 -0.17 1.36
C LEU A 116 -6.27 -0.80 1.84
N PRO A 117 -7.43 -0.26 1.42
CA PRO A 117 -8.73 -0.66 1.96
C PRO A 117 -9.34 -1.88 1.26
N SER A 118 -8.58 -2.60 0.46
CA SER A 118 -9.06 -3.73 -0.36
C SER A 118 -9.75 -4.81 0.46
N TYR A 119 -10.77 -5.43 -0.12
CA TYR A 119 -11.42 -6.63 0.43
C TYR A 119 -10.64 -7.90 0.08
N THR A 120 -9.87 -7.87 -1.00
CA THR A 120 -9.05 -9.01 -1.43
C THR A 120 -7.78 -8.52 -2.11
N GLU A 121 -6.67 -9.16 -1.78
CA GLU A 121 -5.37 -8.93 -2.40
C GLU A 121 -4.59 -10.24 -2.52
N GLY A 122 -3.89 -10.36 -3.64
CA GLY A 122 -2.94 -11.44 -3.84
C GLY A 122 -1.54 -11.07 -3.37
N HIS A 123 -0.95 -10.12 -4.06
CA HIS A 123 0.39 -9.60 -3.81
C HIS A 123 0.38 -8.10 -4.19
N PRO A 124 -0.07 -7.23 -3.25
CA PRO A 124 -0.27 -5.82 -3.57
C PRO A 124 1.06 -5.09 -3.74
N MET A 125 1.38 -4.70 -4.98
CA MET A 125 2.63 -3.98 -5.30
C MET A 125 2.69 -2.62 -4.60
N VAL A 126 1.56 -1.92 -4.52
CA VAL A 126 1.44 -0.61 -3.86
C VAL A 126 1.80 -0.65 -2.37
N LEU A 127 1.62 -1.81 -1.71
CA LEU A 127 2.09 -2.01 -0.33
C LEU A 127 3.62 -2.01 -0.27
N LEU A 128 4.29 -2.68 -1.20
CA LEU A 128 5.75 -2.68 -1.29
C LEU A 128 6.29 -1.27 -1.61
N GLU A 129 5.58 -0.53 -2.47
CA GLU A 129 5.90 0.85 -2.81
C GLU A 129 5.85 1.77 -1.58
N ALA A 130 4.78 1.67 -0.78
CA ALA A 130 4.64 2.43 0.46
C ALA A 130 5.76 2.11 1.46
N LEU A 131 6.06 0.81 1.65
CA LEU A 131 7.13 0.37 2.53
C LEU A 131 8.51 0.83 2.02
N ALA A 132 8.74 0.81 0.71
CA ALA A 132 9.96 1.29 0.09
C ALA A 132 10.19 2.79 0.33
N ARG A 133 9.11 3.58 0.44
CA ARG A 133 9.17 5.00 0.81
C ARG A 133 9.01 5.25 2.31
N GLN A 134 9.08 4.19 3.14
CA GLN A 134 8.98 4.27 4.60
C GLN A 134 7.69 4.98 5.07
N ARG A 135 6.58 4.71 4.37
CA ARG A 135 5.25 5.19 4.77
C ARG A 135 4.52 4.07 5.49
N PRO A 136 4.13 4.27 6.77
CA PRO A 136 3.26 3.33 7.47
C PRO A 136 2.02 3.02 6.65
N VAL A 137 1.61 1.75 6.67
CA VAL A 137 0.49 1.25 5.88
C VAL A 137 -0.64 0.84 6.81
N ILE A 138 -1.86 1.31 6.53
CA ILE A 138 -3.07 0.79 7.16
C ILE A 138 -3.76 -0.14 6.17
N ILE A 139 -4.00 -1.36 6.58
CA ILE A 139 -4.82 -2.35 5.85
C ILE A 139 -6.03 -2.72 6.71
N PHE A 140 -7.00 -3.39 6.10
CA PHE A 140 -8.13 -3.94 6.83
C PHE A 140 -7.99 -5.45 7.03
N LYS A 141 -8.76 -5.99 8.00
CA LYS A 141 -8.68 -7.38 8.47
C LYS A 141 -8.75 -8.40 7.34
N GLU A 142 -9.54 -8.12 6.30
CA GLU A 142 -9.77 -9.03 5.17
C GLU A 142 -8.49 -9.38 4.40
N ILE A 143 -7.51 -8.52 4.44
CA ILE A 143 -6.22 -8.72 3.75
C ILE A 143 -5.01 -8.83 4.70
N GLU A 144 -5.22 -9.11 5.97
CA GLU A 144 -4.16 -9.26 6.98
C GLU A 144 -3.05 -10.24 6.55
N HIS A 145 -3.39 -11.24 5.76
CA HIS A 145 -2.44 -12.23 5.24
C HIS A 145 -1.32 -11.66 4.35
N VAL A 146 -1.43 -10.40 3.88
CA VAL A 146 -0.37 -9.77 3.05
C VAL A 146 0.80 -9.22 3.87
N ILE A 147 0.69 -9.16 5.19
CA ILE A 147 1.71 -8.58 6.09
C ILE A 147 3.03 -9.35 5.98
N GLY A 148 2.98 -10.67 6.11
CA GLY A 148 4.17 -11.50 6.20
C GLY A 148 5.04 -11.10 7.41
N ASP A 149 6.33 -10.87 7.16
CA ASP A 149 7.34 -10.45 8.14
C ASP A 149 7.61 -8.92 8.16
N LYS A 150 6.83 -8.15 7.40
CA LYS A 150 7.08 -6.72 7.18
C LYS A 150 6.64 -5.88 8.37
N LYS A 151 7.44 -4.87 8.68
CA LYS A 151 7.19 -3.86 9.71
C LYS A 151 6.51 -2.62 9.11
N GLY A 152 5.74 -1.90 9.94
CA GLY A 152 5.06 -0.67 9.54
C GLY A 152 3.71 -0.90 8.86
N ILE A 153 3.12 -2.10 9.00
CA ILE A 153 1.77 -2.40 8.54
C ILE A 153 0.86 -2.58 9.76
N PHE A 154 -0.27 -1.90 9.75
CA PHE A 154 -1.26 -1.87 10.83
C PHE A 154 -2.60 -2.37 10.31
N VAL A 155 -3.28 -3.20 11.10
CA VAL A 155 -4.57 -3.81 10.74
C VAL A 155 -5.70 -3.08 11.45
N ALA A 156 -6.62 -2.51 10.69
CA ALA A 156 -7.86 -1.93 11.20
C ALA A 156 -9.03 -2.90 11.03
N GLU A 157 -9.97 -2.86 11.95
CA GLU A 157 -11.33 -3.31 11.66
C GLU A 157 -11.99 -2.28 10.74
N ARG A 158 -12.97 -2.72 9.93
CA ARG A 158 -13.60 -1.86 8.92
C ARG A 158 -14.66 -0.94 9.54
N ASN A 159 -14.23 -0.10 10.47
CA ASN A 159 -15.03 0.92 11.12
C ASN A 159 -14.18 2.16 11.47
N SER A 160 -14.85 3.27 11.74
CA SER A 160 -14.23 4.57 12.01
C SER A 160 -13.36 4.54 13.27
N ASP A 161 -13.84 3.96 14.37
CA ASP A 161 -13.12 3.95 15.65
C ASP A 161 -11.77 3.25 15.56
N SER A 162 -11.76 2.04 14.98
CA SER A 162 -10.51 1.28 14.79
C SER A 162 -9.56 1.99 13.85
N PHE A 163 -10.06 2.54 12.74
CA PHE A 163 -9.25 3.23 11.76
C PHE A 163 -8.55 4.47 12.35
N PHE A 164 -9.30 5.34 13.02
CA PHE A 164 -8.73 6.55 13.60
C PHE A 164 -7.87 6.30 14.84
N LYS A 165 -8.16 5.25 15.62
CA LYS A 165 -7.26 4.79 16.70
C LYS A 165 -5.89 4.42 16.15
N ILE A 166 -5.81 3.73 15.01
CA ILE A 166 -4.55 3.38 14.36
C ILE A 166 -3.84 4.62 13.81
N ILE A 167 -4.54 5.55 13.18
CA ILE A 167 -3.96 6.81 12.71
C ILE A 167 -3.30 7.56 13.88
N LYS A 168 -3.99 7.69 15.00
CA LYS A 168 -3.46 8.34 16.21
C LYS A 168 -2.21 7.63 16.71
N HIS A 169 -2.25 6.30 16.81
CA HIS A 169 -1.07 5.50 17.20
C HIS A 169 0.12 5.73 16.27
N ILE A 170 -0.10 5.76 14.95
CA ILE A 170 0.96 6.02 13.96
C ILE A 170 1.54 7.42 14.16
N GLN A 171 0.71 8.44 14.36
CA GLN A 171 1.19 9.81 14.57
C GLN A 171 2.07 9.94 15.81
N GLU A 172 1.61 9.37 16.94
CA GLU A 172 2.32 9.43 18.23
C GLU A 172 3.65 8.69 18.19
N ASN A 173 3.80 7.67 17.34
CA ASN A 173 4.96 6.78 17.29
C ASN A 173 5.72 6.82 15.95
N TYR A 174 5.49 7.82 15.11
CA TYR A 174 5.89 7.83 13.70
C TYR A 174 7.38 7.54 13.49
N ASN A 175 8.26 8.21 14.25
CA ASN A 175 9.71 8.04 14.13
C ASN A 175 10.16 6.62 14.51
N GLY A 176 9.60 6.05 15.59
CA GLY A 176 9.89 4.67 16.00
C GLY A 176 9.44 3.66 14.95
N ILE A 177 8.25 3.86 14.38
CA ILE A 177 7.73 3.02 13.31
C ILE A 177 8.65 3.06 12.09
N GLN A 178 9.10 4.25 11.68
CA GLN A 178 10.04 4.37 10.54
C GLN A 178 11.37 3.66 10.81
N GLN A 179 11.91 3.73 12.03
CA GLN A 179 13.13 2.99 12.37
C GLN A 179 12.96 1.48 12.24
N GLU A 180 11.81 0.95 12.65
CA GLU A 180 11.49 -0.47 12.43
C GLU A 180 11.30 -0.79 10.95
N MET A 181 10.67 0.09 10.17
CA MET A 181 10.47 -0.09 8.72
C MET A 181 11.78 -0.16 7.94
N LYS A 182 12.82 0.56 8.38
CA LYS A 182 14.17 0.47 7.78
C LYS A 182 14.78 -0.93 7.82
N LYS A 183 14.32 -1.79 8.72
CA LYS A 183 14.77 -3.18 8.83
C LYS A 183 14.10 -4.12 7.80
N ASN A 184 13.09 -3.65 7.07
CA ASN A 184 12.42 -4.45 6.05
C ASN A 184 13.38 -4.80 4.91
N LYS A 185 13.41 -6.09 4.57
CA LYS A 185 14.04 -6.57 3.34
C LYS A 185 12.96 -6.69 2.26
N LEU A 186 12.88 -5.69 1.39
CA LEU A 186 11.90 -5.69 0.32
C LEU A 186 12.46 -6.38 -0.92
N PRO A 187 11.68 -7.24 -1.60
CA PRO A 187 12.11 -7.83 -2.86
C PRO A 187 12.27 -6.71 -3.90
N THR A 188 13.35 -6.73 -4.66
CA THR A 188 13.59 -5.80 -5.76
C THR A 188 13.18 -6.40 -7.11
N LYS A 189 12.97 -5.53 -8.10
CA LYS A 189 12.72 -5.94 -9.48
C LYS A 189 13.87 -6.77 -10.03
N ASP A 190 15.09 -6.38 -9.76
CA ASP A 190 16.29 -7.09 -10.25
C ASP A 190 16.46 -8.48 -9.61
N GLU A 191 16.18 -8.60 -8.30
CA GLU A 191 16.17 -9.91 -7.64
C GLU A 191 15.07 -10.82 -8.19
N PHE A 192 13.90 -10.26 -8.49
CA PHE A 192 12.82 -11.00 -9.13
C PHE A 192 13.24 -11.51 -10.52
N LEU A 193 13.79 -10.63 -11.37
CA LEU A 193 14.20 -10.97 -12.74
C LEU A 193 15.35 -11.98 -12.80
N LYS A 194 16.28 -11.95 -11.84
CA LYS A 194 17.39 -12.92 -11.77
C LYS A 194 16.95 -14.36 -11.49
N ARG A 195 15.69 -14.58 -11.12
CA ARG A 195 15.14 -15.92 -10.83
C ARG A 195 14.50 -16.57 -12.06
N PHE A 196 14.47 -15.91 -13.19
CA PHE A 196 13.98 -16.40 -14.49
C PHE A 196 15.09 -16.44 -15.54
#